data_d5f7b72ead9b1a758d1a4d7290d852c0
#
_entry.id   d5f7b72ead9b1a758d1a4d7290d852c0
#
_cell.length_a   1.000
_cell.length_b   1.000
_cell.length_c   1.000
_cell.angle_alpha   90.00
_cell.angle_beta   90.00
_cell.angle_gamma   90.00
#
_symmetry.space_group_name_H-M   'P 1'
#
loop_
_entity.id
_entity.type
_entity.pdbx_description
1 polymer ?
#
loop_
_entity_poly.entity_id
_entity_poly.type
_entity_poly.pdbx_seq_one_letter_code
_entity_poly.pdbx_strand_id
1 'polypeptide(L)'
;APAAIVDLKAAVRYLKANNKVMPGDAEKIISNGTSAGGAMSALLGATADQKDYENHLKALGAADGSDKVFAVSAYCPITDLDHADMAYEWQFNGINDYRKMNISMLDYRVKRELVAGTLTDDEKKLSDLLKPLYPAYLNSLNLKSPEGKPLTLDAQGNGSFKNHIAGLLAKSAQAQLDAGKDLSDRTWLTIRKGKVISVDFDAYAKAAGRQKTPPAFDGVDLSAGENQLFGTEKVDKRHFTAFSMQHNTAANAEIADEETIKIMNPLNYIGKPGVNLPQNWRIRVGTNDRDTSLAVSAVLAAKLQNNGQTVDYALPWDVGHGGDYDLDDLF
;
A
#
# COMPACT_ATOMS: atom_id res chain seq x y z
N ALA A 1 7.48 -0.54 -16.66
CA ALA A 1 6.17 -1.06 -16.27
C ALA A 1 5.29 -1.16 -17.52
N PRO A 2 4.36 -2.10 -17.56
CA PRO A 2 3.78 -2.90 -16.50
C PRO A 2 4.25 -4.38 -16.48
N ALA A 3 5.50 -4.67 -16.84
CA ALA A 3 5.98 -6.03 -17.06
C ALA A 3 5.61 -7.01 -15.92
N ALA A 4 5.90 -6.66 -14.66
CA ALA A 4 5.69 -7.58 -13.53
C ALA A 4 4.22 -8.04 -13.37
N ILE A 5 3.24 -7.14 -13.51
CA ILE A 5 1.83 -7.53 -13.41
C ILE A 5 1.38 -8.35 -14.63
N VAL A 6 1.90 -8.06 -15.81
CA VAL A 6 1.62 -8.83 -17.04
C VAL A 6 2.16 -10.26 -16.92
N ASP A 7 3.38 -10.42 -16.39
CA ASP A 7 3.99 -11.72 -16.16
C ASP A 7 3.19 -12.55 -15.15
N LEU A 8 2.73 -11.93 -14.04
CA LEU A 8 1.88 -12.62 -13.06
C LEU A 8 0.54 -13.06 -13.65
N LYS A 9 -0.10 -12.22 -14.47
CA LYS A 9 -1.34 -12.56 -15.18
C LYS A 9 -1.10 -13.72 -16.15
N ALA A 10 -0.01 -13.65 -16.93
CA ALA A 10 0.38 -14.72 -17.85
C ALA A 10 0.63 -16.05 -17.11
N ALA A 11 1.28 -16.00 -15.94
CA ALA A 11 1.51 -17.17 -15.09
C ALA A 11 0.18 -17.80 -14.61
N VAL A 12 -0.79 -17.01 -14.18
CA VAL A 12 -2.13 -17.52 -13.80
C VAL A 12 -2.82 -18.16 -14.98
N ARG A 13 -2.83 -17.53 -16.16
CA ARG A 13 -3.41 -18.09 -17.38
C ARG A 13 -2.73 -19.41 -17.78
N TYR A 14 -1.39 -19.47 -17.68
CA TYR A 14 -0.64 -20.69 -17.94
C TYR A 14 -1.02 -21.83 -17.02
N LEU A 15 -1.10 -21.59 -15.71
CA LEU A 15 -1.53 -22.60 -14.74
C LEU A 15 -2.93 -23.12 -15.01
N LYS A 16 -3.86 -22.23 -15.33
CA LYS A 16 -5.25 -22.62 -15.67
C LYS A 16 -5.33 -23.43 -16.98
N ALA A 17 -4.62 -23.00 -18.00
CA ALA A 17 -4.56 -23.73 -19.27
C ALA A 17 -3.97 -25.14 -19.12
N ASN A 18 -3.09 -25.34 -18.13
CA ASN A 18 -2.41 -26.61 -17.85
C ASN A 18 -2.93 -27.34 -16.60
N ASN A 19 -4.09 -26.96 -16.06
CA ASN A 19 -4.62 -27.50 -14.78
C ASN A 19 -4.72 -29.03 -14.73
N LYS A 20 -4.89 -29.69 -15.88
CA LYS A 20 -4.99 -31.17 -15.94
C LYS A 20 -3.67 -31.89 -15.79
N VAL A 21 -2.54 -31.20 -16.00
CA VAL A 21 -1.20 -31.80 -16.01
C VAL A 21 -0.26 -31.19 -14.96
N MET A 22 -0.66 -30.06 -14.38
CA MET A 22 0.06 -29.41 -13.28
C MET A 22 -0.48 -29.88 -11.93
N PRO A 23 0.37 -29.98 -10.89
CA PRO A 23 -0.11 -30.26 -9.54
C PRO A 23 -0.94 -29.11 -8.97
N GLY A 24 -1.91 -29.44 -8.12
CA GLY A 24 -2.79 -28.47 -7.47
C GLY A 24 -4.08 -28.21 -8.24
N ASP A 25 -4.80 -27.19 -7.84
CA ASP A 25 -6.06 -26.75 -8.43
C ASP A 25 -5.95 -25.29 -8.87
N ALA A 26 -5.83 -25.07 -10.17
CA ALA A 26 -5.66 -23.72 -10.72
C ALA A 26 -6.91 -22.82 -10.57
N GLU A 27 -8.05 -23.36 -10.15
CA GLU A 27 -9.23 -22.56 -9.78
C GLU A 27 -9.14 -22.01 -8.34
N LYS A 28 -8.16 -22.49 -7.55
CA LYS A 28 -7.93 -22.07 -6.17
C LYS A 28 -6.59 -21.37 -5.96
N ILE A 29 -6.10 -20.65 -6.96
CA ILE A 29 -4.86 -19.86 -6.84
C ILE A 29 -5.08 -18.73 -5.82
N ILE A 30 -4.24 -18.69 -4.80
CA ILE A 30 -4.16 -17.58 -3.85
C ILE A 30 -2.90 -16.78 -4.20
N SER A 31 -3.07 -15.49 -4.48
CA SER A 31 -1.91 -14.61 -4.60
C SER A 31 -1.47 -14.16 -3.21
N ASN A 32 -0.17 -14.29 -2.92
CA ASN A 32 0.42 -13.85 -1.66
C ASN A 32 1.68 -13.03 -1.93
N GLY A 33 1.88 -11.97 -1.14
CA GLY A 33 3.08 -11.16 -1.28
C GLY A 33 3.22 -10.07 -0.24
N THR A 34 4.44 -9.56 -0.10
CA THR A 34 4.84 -8.57 0.89
C THR A 34 5.36 -7.32 0.20
N SER A 35 5.01 -6.11 0.69
CA SER A 35 5.49 -4.82 0.19
C SER A 35 5.12 -4.63 -1.30
N ALA A 36 6.09 -4.49 -2.19
CA ALA A 36 5.85 -4.48 -3.65
C ALA A 36 5.11 -5.75 -4.12
N GLY A 37 5.43 -6.92 -3.55
CA GLY A 37 4.72 -8.17 -3.79
C GLY A 37 3.29 -8.14 -3.27
N GLY A 38 3.03 -7.50 -2.13
CA GLY A 38 1.69 -7.24 -1.60
C GLY A 38 0.88 -6.33 -2.52
N ALA A 39 1.50 -5.27 -3.04
CA ALA A 39 0.88 -4.39 -4.03
C ALA A 39 0.56 -5.14 -5.33
N MET A 40 1.49 -5.99 -5.83
CA MET A 40 1.27 -6.82 -7.01
C MET A 40 0.16 -7.85 -6.79
N SER A 41 0.08 -8.48 -5.60
CA SER A 41 -1.00 -9.40 -5.25
C SER A 41 -2.37 -8.69 -5.25
N ALA A 42 -2.42 -7.48 -4.68
CA ALA A 42 -3.64 -6.67 -4.69
C ALA A 42 -4.02 -6.24 -6.12
N LEU A 43 -3.04 -5.84 -6.93
CA LEU A 43 -3.27 -5.44 -8.32
C LEU A 43 -3.75 -6.63 -9.16
N LEU A 44 -3.14 -7.81 -9.02
CA LEU A 44 -3.55 -9.03 -9.72
C LEU A 44 -5.02 -9.37 -9.40
N GLY A 45 -5.40 -9.34 -8.11
CA GLY A 45 -6.78 -9.59 -7.69
C GLY A 45 -7.77 -8.54 -8.19
N ALA A 46 -7.39 -7.27 -8.17
CA ALA A 46 -8.27 -6.17 -8.54
C ALA A 46 -8.49 -6.01 -10.06
N THR A 47 -7.63 -6.61 -10.88
CA THR A 47 -7.58 -6.38 -12.33
C THR A 47 -7.85 -7.65 -13.15
N ALA A 48 -8.52 -8.64 -12.56
CA ALA A 48 -8.85 -9.88 -13.25
C ALA A 48 -9.61 -9.61 -14.56
N ASP A 49 -9.11 -10.20 -15.63
CA ASP A 49 -9.71 -10.19 -16.98
C ASP A 49 -9.91 -8.78 -17.58
N GLN A 50 -9.12 -7.79 -17.13
CA GLN A 50 -9.27 -6.43 -17.62
C GLN A 50 -8.61 -6.23 -18.99
N LYS A 51 -9.37 -5.61 -19.90
CA LYS A 51 -8.97 -5.37 -21.28
C LYS A 51 -7.70 -4.51 -21.42
N ASP A 52 -7.44 -3.67 -20.46
CA ASP A 52 -6.27 -2.78 -20.43
C ASP A 52 -4.94 -3.57 -20.50
N TYR A 53 -4.93 -4.85 -20.10
CA TYR A 53 -3.74 -5.72 -20.15
C TYR A 53 -3.65 -6.63 -21.38
N GLU A 54 -4.73 -6.75 -22.18
CA GLU A 54 -4.79 -7.74 -23.26
C GLU A 54 -3.72 -7.57 -24.34
N ASN A 55 -3.39 -6.33 -24.70
CA ASN A 55 -2.35 -6.09 -25.68
C ASN A 55 -0.97 -6.53 -25.19
N HIS A 56 -0.70 -6.30 -23.91
CA HIS A 56 0.56 -6.73 -23.27
C HIS A 56 0.63 -8.27 -23.15
N LEU A 57 -0.46 -8.91 -22.76
CA LEU A 57 -0.55 -10.36 -22.66
C LEU A 57 -0.40 -11.06 -24.00
N LYS A 58 -1.02 -10.51 -25.07
CA LYS A 58 -0.84 -10.99 -26.44
C LYS A 58 0.60 -10.82 -26.94
N ALA A 59 1.21 -9.67 -26.67
CA ALA A 59 2.60 -9.43 -27.04
C ALA A 59 3.57 -10.39 -26.35
N LEU A 60 3.27 -10.78 -25.10
CA LEU A 60 4.03 -11.77 -24.35
C LEU A 60 3.78 -13.20 -24.83
N GLY A 61 2.71 -13.48 -25.59
CA GLY A 61 2.30 -14.82 -25.97
C GLY A 61 1.65 -15.60 -24.84
N ALA A 62 0.97 -14.90 -23.91
CA ALA A 62 0.25 -15.52 -22.80
C ALA A 62 -0.87 -16.44 -23.31
N ALA A 63 -1.17 -17.51 -22.57
CA ALA A 63 -2.29 -18.39 -22.87
C ALA A 63 -3.62 -17.64 -22.85
N ASP A 64 -4.57 -18.07 -23.67
CA ASP A 64 -5.94 -17.58 -23.61
C ASP A 64 -6.62 -18.04 -22.30
N GLY A 65 -7.53 -17.23 -21.78
CA GLY A 65 -8.31 -17.56 -20.61
C GLY A 65 -8.29 -16.48 -19.53
N SER A 66 -8.83 -16.81 -18.36
CA SER A 66 -8.95 -15.89 -17.24
C SER A 66 -7.69 -15.85 -16.40
N ASP A 67 -7.30 -14.65 -15.97
CA ASP A 67 -6.25 -14.44 -14.96
C ASP A 67 -6.81 -14.16 -13.55
N LYS A 68 -8.10 -14.46 -13.31
CA LYS A 68 -8.72 -14.33 -12.00
C LYS A 68 -8.11 -15.31 -11.00
N VAL A 69 -7.71 -14.80 -9.83
CA VAL A 69 -7.29 -15.60 -8.67
C VAL A 69 -8.48 -15.89 -7.76
N PHE A 70 -8.37 -16.91 -6.91
CA PHE A 70 -9.40 -17.31 -5.95
C PHE A 70 -9.46 -16.36 -4.74
N ALA A 71 -8.30 -16.00 -4.20
CA ALA A 71 -8.18 -15.11 -3.07
C ALA A 71 -6.87 -14.32 -3.12
N VAL A 72 -6.80 -13.24 -2.33
CA VAL A 72 -5.63 -12.37 -2.21
C VAL A 72 -5.18 -12.30 -0.76
N SER A 73 -3.88 -12.50 -0.51
CA SER A 73 -3.20 -12.19 0.74
C SER A 73 -2.13 -11.13 0.47
N ALA A 74 -2.26 -9.97 1.09
CA ALA A 74 -1.37 -8.83 0.88
C ALA A 74 -0.82 -8.33 2.22
N TYR A 75 0.49 -8.49 2.40
CA TYR A 75 1.22 -7.94 3.53
C TYR A 75 1.79 -6.58 3.16
N CYS A 76 1.53 -5.58 4.00
CA CYS A 76 1.96 -4.19 3.85
C CYS A 76 1.92 -3.70 2.38
N PRO A 77 0.78 -3.86 1.68
CA PRO A 77 0.67 -3.50 0.28
C PRO A 77 0.78 -1.98 0.12
N ILE A 78 1.71 -1.52 -0.72
CA ILE A 78 1.81 -0.11 -1.09
C ILE A 78 1.10 0.05 -2.44
N THR A 79 -0.19 0.24 -2.37
CA THR A 79 -1.07 0.50 -3.52
C THR A 79 -1.31 2.00 -3.69
N ASP A 80 -1.96 2.39 -4.79
CA ASP A 80 -2.34 3.80 -5.01
C ASP A 80 -1.11 4.74 -5.01
N LEU A 81 -0.06 4.32 -5.73
CA LEU A 81 1.24 5.02 -5.73
C LEU A 81 1.13 6.49 -6.16
N ASP A 82 0.24 6.79 -7.09
CA ASP A 82 -0.05 8.15 -7.57
C ASP A 82 -0.63 9.09 -6.49
N HIS A 83 -1.06 8.53 -5.33
CA HIS A 83 -1.54 9.29 -4.17
C HIS A 83 -0.82 8.92 -2.86
N ALA A 84 0.12 7.97 -2.92
CA ALA A 84 0.80 7.46 -1.72
C ALA A 84 1.68 8.50 -1.04
N ASP A 85 2.28 9.43 -1.79
CA ASP A 85 3.10 10.52 -1.23
C ASP A 85 2.29 11.44 -0.31
N MET A 86 1.12 11.88 -0.77
CA MET A 86 0.24 12.72 0.05
C MET A 86 -0.35 11.95 1.25
N ALA A 87 -0.61 10.65 1.10
CA ALA A 87 -1.05 9.80 2.20
C ALA A 87 0.05 9.60 3.25
N TYR A 88 1.30 9.50 2.81
CA TYR A 88 2.46 9.42 3.69
C TYR A 88 2.62 10.71 4.52
N GLU A 89 2.56 11.87 3.86
CA GLU A 89 2.69 13.15 4.54
C GLU A 89 1.45 13.51 5.37
N TRP A 90 0.27 13.00 5.07
CA TRP A 90 -0.89 13.11 5.96
C TRP A 90 -0.61 12.48 7.34
N GLN A 91 0.10 11.34 7.38
CA GLN A 91 0.44 10.65 8.63
C GLN A 91 1.69 11.23 9.30
N PHE A 92 2.74 11.56 8.53
CA PHE A 92 4.08 11.82 9.07
C PHE A 92 4.56 13.28 8.95
N ASN A 93 3.77 14.20 8.39
CA ASN A 93 4.14 15.61 8.35
C ASN A 93 4.37 16.16 9.76
N GLY A 94 5.43 16.99 9.92
CA GLY A 94 5.85 17.52 11.21
C GLY A 94 6.78 16.59 12.00
N ILE A 95 6.99 15.35 11.54
CA ILE A 95 8.00 14.44 12.08
C ILE A 95 9.23 14.57 11.16
N ASN A 96 10.25 15.28 11.62
CA ASN A 96 11.37 15.67 10.77
C ASN A 96 12.56 14.73 10.87
N ASP A 97 12.69 13.97 11.96
CA ASP A 97 13.72 12.94 12.07
C ASP A 97 13.25 11.66 11.40
N TYR A 98 14.14 11.05 10.61
CA TYR A 98 13.84 9.82 9.88
C TYR A 98 14.89 8.74 10.10
N ARG A 99 14.51 7.50 9.81
CA ARG A 99 15.44 6.35 9.75
C ARG A 99 15.25 5.61 8.44
N LYS A 100 15.99 6.03 7.41
CA LYS A 100 15.91 5.46 6.06
C LYS A 100 16.59 4.10 6.00
N MET A 101 15.93 3.12 5.38
CA MET A 101 16.55 1.84 5.07
C MET A 101 17.48 2.01 3.87
N ASN A 102 18.77 1.85 4.09
CA ASN A 102 19.75 1.75 3.02
C ASN A 102 19.99 0.27 2.68
N ILE A 103 19.76 -0.10 1.44
CA ILE A 103 19.97 -1.46 0.94
C ILE A 103 21.13 -1.42 -0.03
N SER A 104 22.20 -2.10 0.29
CA SER A 104 23.34 -2.26 -0.60
C SER A 104 23.61 -3.74 -0.88
N MET A 105 24.08 -4.04 -2.07
CA MET A 105 24.48 -5.39 -2.47
C MET A 105 26.01 -5.40 -2.64
N LEU A 106 26.70 -6.04 -1.70
CA LEU A 106 28.14 -6.26 -1.75
C LEU A 106 28.40 -7.78 -1.75
N ASP A 107 29.21 -8.25 -2.67
CA ASP A 107 29.63 -9.67 -2.78
C ASP A 107 28.42 -10.65 -2.76
N TYR A 108 27.36 -10.35 -3.55
CA TYR A 108 26.12 -11.14 -3.59
C TYR A 108 25.38 -11.24 -2.24
N ARG A 109 25.71 -10.38 -1.27
CA ARG A 109 25.01 -10.27 0.01
C ARG A 109 24.24 -8.96 0.11
N VAL A 110 22.99 -9.06 0.46
CA VAL A 110 22.16 -7.87 0.73
C VAL A 110 22.48 -7.37 2.13
N LYS A 111 23.08 -6.18 2.22
CA LYS A 111 23.25 -5.46 3.48
C LYS A 111 22.10 -4.46 3.64
N ARG A 112 21.41 -4.52 4.77
CA ARG A 112 20.38 -3.57 5.16
C ARG A 112 20.87 -2.77 6.36
N GLU A 113 20.80 -1.45 6.27
CA GLU A 113 21.24 -0.55 7.32
C GLU A 113 20.24 0.59 7.49
N LEU A 114 19.84 0.87 8.75
CA LEU A 114 19.01 2.03 9.06
C LEU A 114 19.92 3.26 9.26
N VAL A 115 19.80 4.23 8.37
CA VAL A 115 20.53 5.50 8.43
C VAL A 115 19.59 6.57 8.99
N ALA A 116 19.98 7.14 10.13
CA ALA A 116 19.23 8.24 10.74
C ALA A 116 19.58 9.57 10.05
N GLY A 117 18.59 10.45 9.94
CA GLY A 117 18.75 11.80 9.42
C GLY A 117 17.63 12.71 9.88
N THR A 118 17.74 13.98 9.52
CA THR A 118 16.71 14.99 9.74
C THR A 118 16.38 15.65 8.40
N LEU A 119 15.11 15.91 8.13
CA LEU A 119 14.66 16.56 6.90
C LEU A 119 15.30 17.94 6.74
N THR A 120 15.76 18.22 5.53
CA THR A 120 16.19 19.55 5.11
C THR A 120 14.99 20.51 5.07
N ASP A 121 15.25 21.81 4.98
CA ASP A 121 14.18 22.80 4.89
C ASP A 121 13.38 22.67 3.59
N ASP A 122 14.00 22.23 2.50
CA ASP A 122 13.28 21.98 1.24
C ASP A 122 12.41 20.70 1.32
N GLU A 123 12.90 19.65 1.96
CA GLU A 123 12.07 18.45 2.23
C GLU A 123 10.89 18.77 3.15
N LYS A 124 11.06 19.61 4.19
CA LYS A 124 9.96 20.08 5.03
C LYS A 124 8.90 20.84 4.21
N LYS A 125 9.33 21.72 3.29
CA LYS A 125 8.42 22.45 2.40
C LYS A 125 7.62 21.48 1.51
N LEU A 126 8.27 20.45 0.92
CA LEU A 126 7.57 19.44 0.13
C LEU A 126 6.55 18.67 0.97
N SER A 127 6.90 18.31 2.21
CA SER A 127 5.98 17.68 3.15
C SER A 127 4.77 18.57 3.44
N ASP A 128 4.98 19.86 3.70
CA ASP A 128 3.92 20.84 3.98
C ASP A 128 3.00 21.09 2.77
N LEU A 129 3.51 20.93 1.55
CA LEU A 129 2.72 21.04 0.33
C LEU A 129 1.92 19.76 0.03
N LEU A 130 2.45 18.59 0.36
CA LEU A 130 1.79 17.29 0.09
C LEU A 130 0.64 16.98 1.05
N LYS A 131 0.82 17.24 2.36
CA LYS A 131 -0.18 16.92 3.37
C LYS A 131 -1.59 17.44 3.06
N PRO A 132 -1.79 18.72 2.69
CA PRO A 132 -3.12 19.28 2.46
C PRO A 132 -3.82 18.74 1.21
N LEU A 133 -3.12 17.99 0.34
CA LEU A 133 -3.72 17.38 -0.85
C LEU A 133 -4.52 16.12 -0.51
N TYR A 134 -4.14 15.40 0.54
CA TYR A 134 -4.73 14.11 0.87
C TYR A 134 -6.21 14.15 1.25
N PRO A 135 -6.72 15.10 2.09
CA PRO A 135 -8.13 15.14 2.45
C PRO A 135 -9.08 15.24 1.28
N ALA A 136 -8.77 16.08 0.29
CA ALA A 136 -9.59 16.23 -0.90
C ALA A 136 -9.64 14.93 -1.73
N TYR A 137 -8.49 14.30 -1.91
CA TYR A 137 -8.40 13.00 -2.58
C TYR A 137 -9.21 11.93 -1.84
N LEU A 138 -8.96 11.74 -0.53
CA LEU A 138 -9.68 10.74 0.26
C LEU A 138 -11.21 10.92 0.16
N ASN A 139 -11.68 12.15 0.32
CA ASN A 139 -13.11 12.45 0.26
C ASN A 139 -13.73 12.15 -1.11
N SER A 140 -12.96 12.28 -2.19
CA SER A 140 -13.42 11.95 -3.55
C SER A 140 -13.69 10.45 -3.74
N LEU A 141 -13.09 9.59 -2.92
CA LEU A 141 -13.27 8.13 -2.98
C LEU A 141 -14.64 7.69 -2.41
N ASN A 142 -15.35 8.55 -1.68
CA ASN A 142 -16.66 8.29 -1.08
C ASN A 142 -16.73 7.00 -0.25
N LEU A 143 -15.67 6.72 0.52
CA LEU A 143 -15.54 5.52 1.33
C LEU A 143 -16.51 5.51 2.50
N LYS A 144 -16.91 4.30 2.91
CA LYS A 144 -17.76 4.07 4.09
C LYS A 144 -17.11 3.05 5.02
N SER A 145 -17.34 3.22 6.32
CA SER A 145 -16.99 2.22 7.33
C SER A 145 -17.81 0.93 7.15
N PRO A 146 -17.46 -0.17 7.83
CA PRO A 146 -18.28 -1.39 7.84
C PRO A 146 -19.73 -1.16 8.27
N GLU A 147 -19.99 -0.14 9.11
CA GLU A 147 -21.33 0.26 9.55
C GLU A 147 -22.05 1.20 8.57
N GLY A 148 -21.46 1.44 7.39
CA GLY A 148 -22.04 2.28 6.34
C GLY A 148 -21.89 3.81 6.55
N LYS A 149 -21.12 4.25 7.55
CA LYS A 149 -20.89 5.68 7.83
C LYS A 149 -19.80 6.23 6.90
N PRO A 150 -19.95 7.48 6.38
CA PRO A 150 -18.92 8.11 5.56
C PRO A 150 -17.57 8.20 6.28
N LEU A 151 -16.50 7.87 5.57
CA LEU A 151 -15.12 8.05 6.00
C LEU A 151 -14.57 9.30 5.31
N THR A 152 -14.39 10.36 6.05
CA THR A 152 -14.00 11.67 5.52
C THR A 152 -12.92 12.32 6.37
N LEU A 153 -12.23 13.30 5.78
CA LEU A 153 -11.29 14.19 6.44
C LEU A 153 -11.67 15.64 6.20
N ASP A 154 -11.49 16.48 7.21
CA ASP A 154 -11.52 17.94 7.06
C ASP A 154 -10.22 18.48 6.45
N ALA A 155 -10.14 19.77 6.20
CA ALA A 155 -8.96 20.41 5.60
C ALA A 155 -7.70 20.29 6.46
N GLN A 156 -7.84 20.03 7.76
CA GLN A 156 -6.74 19.81 8.69
C GLN A 156 -6.28 18.34 8.74
N GLY A 157 -7.00 17.45 8.03
CA GLY A 157 -6.70 16.02 8.00
C GLY A 157 -7.29 15.24 9.19
N ASN A 158 -8.28 15.81 9.89
CA ASN A 158 -9.03 15.15 10.96
C ASN A 158 -10.38 14.66 10.43
N GLY A 159 -11.00 13.70 11.12
CA GLY A 159 -12.32 13.24 10.76
C GLY A 159 -12.55 11.74 10.98
N SER A 160 -13.64 11.24 10.41
CA SER A 160 -14.07 9.86 10.61
C SER A 160 -13.07 8.84 10.04
N PHE A 161 -12.34 9.16 8.99
CA PHE A 161 -11.31 8.28 8.45
C PHE A 161 -10.11 8.12 9.42
N LYS A 162 -9.62 9.23 10.01
CA LYS A 162 -8.57 9.19 11.05
C LYS A 162 -9.02 8.38 12.26
N ASN A 163 -10.27 8.58 12.70
CA ASN A 163 -10.87 7.83 13.80
C ASN A 163 -11.03 6.34 13.47
N HIS A 164 -11.32 6.00 12.23
CA HIS A 164 -11.40 4.61 11.79
C HIS A 164 -10.05 3.90 11.93
N ILE A 165 -8.95 4.51 11.49
CA ILE A 165 -7.59 3.96 11.66
C ILE A 165 -7.22 3.89 13.15
N ALA A 166 -7.52 4.93 13.93
CA ALA A 166 -7.32 4.91 15.37
C ALA A 166 -8.07 3.76 16.07
N GLY A 167 -9.29 3.45 15.60
CA GLY A 167 -10.08 2.30 16.05
C GLY A 167 -9.42 0.94 15.74
N LEU A 168 -8.80 0.81 14.56
CA LEU A 168 -8.04 -0.40 14.20
C LEU A 168 -6.80 -0.57 15.10
N LEU A 169 -6.08 0.50 15.38
CA LEU A 169 -4.97 0.51 16.33
C LEU A 169 -5.44 0.15 17.75
N ALA A 170 -6.58 0.71 18.20
CA ALA A 170 -7.18 0.39 19.49
C ALA A 170 -7.56 -1.08 19.59
N LYS A 171 -8.14 -1.66 18.52
CA LYS A 171 -8.47 -3.09 18.47
C LYS A 171 -7.22 -3.96 18.61
N SER A 172 -6.16 -3.61 17.91
CA SER A 172 -4.87 -4.33 18.00
C SER A 172 -4.27 -4.22 19.39
N ALA A 173 -4.24 -3.02 19.99
CA ALA A 173 -3.78 -2.80 21.37
C ALA A 173 -4.61 -3.58 22.38
N GLN A 174 -5.95 -3.60 22.25
CA GLN A 174 -6.83 -4.33 23.15
C GLN A 174 -6.54 -5.83 23.15
N ALA A 175 -6.28 -6.42 21.98
CA ALA A 175 -5.91 -7.82 21.90
C ALA A 175 -4.63 -8.14 22.69
N GLN A 176 -3.66 -7.21 22.72
CA GLN A 176 -2.44 -7.38 23.52
C GLN A 176 -2.71 -7.28 25.02
N LEU A 177 -3.57 -6.33 25.44
CA LEU A 177 -4.00 -6.25 26.86
C LEU A 177 -4.74 -7.50 27.32
N ASP A 178 -5.65 -8.00 26.48
CA ASP A 178 -6.41 -9.22 26.76
C ASP A 178 -5.49 -10.46 26.84
N ALA A 179 -4.35 -10.42 26.12
CA ALA A 179 -3.27 -11.41 26.22
C ALA A 179 -2.31 -11.19 27.42
N GLY A 180 -2.60 -10.19 28.27
CA GLY A 180 -1.82 -9.91 29.48
C GLY A 180 -0.54 -9.11 29.26
N LYS A 181 -0.35 -8.48 28.12
CA LYS A 181 0.81 -7.62 27.88
C LYS A 181 0.65 -6.27 28.55
N ASP A 182 1.75 -5.75 29.09
CA ASP A 182 1.82 -4.37 29.58
C ASP A 182 2.04 -3.41 28.42
N LEU A 183 1.16 -2.41 28.28
CA LEU A 183 1.23 -1.35 27.28
C LEU A 183 1.36 0.05 27.93
N SER A 184 1.81 0.13 29.17
CA SER A 184 1.95 1.39 29.92
C SER A 184 2.99 2.34 29.30
N ASP A 185 3.93 1.80 28.53
CA ASP A 185 4.93 2.57 27.76
C ASP A 185 4.35 3.23 26.49
N ARG A 186 3.17 2.83 26.06
CA ARG A 186 2.48 3.37 24.88
C ARG A 186 1.69 4.63 25.23
N THR A 187 2.39 5.75 25.41
CA THR A 187 1.81 7.03 25.86
C THR A 187 0.72 7.61 24.95
N TRP A 188 0.62 7.13 23.72
CA TRP A 188 -0.42 7.46 22.76
C TRP A 188 -1.73 6.66 22.95
N LEU A 189 -1.75 5.69 23.92
CA LEU A 189 -2.95 4.98 24.34
C LEU A 189 -3.51 5.57 25.63
N THR A 190 -4.83 5.77 25.67
CA THR A 190 -5.54 5.96 26.93
C THR A 190 -6.15 4.63 27.35
N ILE A 191 -5.63 4.05 28.45
CA ILE A 191 -6.08 2.77 28.98
C ILE A 191 -6.73 3.01 30.36
N ARG A 192 -7.93 2.44 30.55
CA ARG A 192 -8.63 2.47 31.87
C ARG A 192 -9.24 1.12 32.16
N LYS A 193 -8.96 0.58 33.36
CA LYS A 193 -9.50 -0.69 33.80
C LYS A 193 -9.36 -1.84 32.80
N GLY A 194 -8.16 -1.96 32.17
CA GLY A 194 -7.87 -2.99 31.19
C GLY A 194 -8.53 -2.78 29.82
N LYS A 195 -9.08 -1.59 29.56
CA LYS A 195 -9.69 -1.25 28.25
C LYS A 195 -8.97 -0.08 27.59
N VAL A 196 -8.72 -0.20 26.30
CA VAL A 196 -8.27 0.90 25.43
C VAL A 196 -9.47 1.81 25.20
N ILE A 197 -9.39 3.04 25.69
CA ILE A 197 -10.46 4.03 25.59
C ILE A 197 -10.30 4.87 24.32
N SER A 198 -9.07 5.28 24.03
CA SER A 198 -8.75 6.07 22.82
C SER A 198 -7.30 5.90 22.41
N VAL A 199 -7.05 6.24 21.15
CA VAL A 199 -5.74 6.34 20.53
C VAL A 199 -5.57 7.79 20.08
N ASP A 200 -4.48 8.42 20.52
CA ASP A 200 -3.98 9.66 19.94
C ASP A 200 -3.17 9.30 18.69
N PHE A 201 -3.76 9.48 17.52
CA PHE A 201 -3.15 9.07 16.25
C PHE A 201 -1.90 9.88 15.92
N ASP A 202 -1.86 11.17 16.25
CA ASP A 202 -0.70 12.02 15.99
C ASP A 202 0.47 11.67 16.91
N ALA A 203 0.18 11.37 18.18
CA ALA A 203 1.17 10.86 19.12
C ALA A 203 1.67 9.45 18.71
N TYR A 204 0.77 8.59 18.18
CA TYR A 204 1.14 7.30 17.60
C TYR A 204 2.09 7.48 16.42
N ALA A 205 1.76 8.33 15.44
CA ALA A 205 2.61 8.56 14.28
C ALA A 205 4.00 9.07 14.67
N LYS A 206 4.05 9.96 15.69
CA LYS A 206 5.32 10.45 16.26
C LYS A 206 6.12 9.34 16.94
N ALA A 207 5.47 8.46 17.69
CA ALA A 207 6.12 7.32 18.35
C ALA A 207 6.62 6.28 17.34
N ALA A 208 5.87 6.00 16.28
CA ALA A 208 6.29 5.16 15.17
C ALA A 208 7.50 5.75 14.44
N GLY A 209 7.52 7.07 14.24
CA GLY A 209 8.55 7.79 13.52
C GLY A 209 8.39 7.65 11.99
N ARG A 210 9.12 8.48 11.23
CA ARG A 210 9.12 8.38 9.77
C ARG A 210 10.33 7.60 9.26
N GLN A 211 10.18 6.94 8.13
CA GLN A 211 11.27 6.21 7.48
C GLN A 211 11.75 6.91 6.21
N LYS A 212 10.85 7.46 5.41
CA LYS A 212 11.15 8.04 4.09
C LYS A 212 11.15 9.57 4.15
N THR A 213 11.96 10.18 3.28
CA THR A 213 11.95 11.62 3.02
C THR A 213 10.88 11.98 2.00
N PRO A 214 10.27 13.19 2.04
CA PRO A 214 9.26 13.60 1.08
C PRO A 214 9.84 14.03 -0.27
N PRO A 215 9.17 13.66 -1.38
CA PRO A 215 8.09 12.68 -1.50
C PRO A 215 8.59 11.26 -1.28
N ALA A 216 7.76 10.44 -0.62
CA ALA A 216 8.17 9.12 -0.13
C ALA A 216 8.36 8.06 -1.23
N PHE A 217 7.66 8.22 -2.36
CA PHE A 217 7.58 7.24 -3.45
C PHE A 217 7.97 7.80 -4.82
N ASP A 218 7.53 9.02 -5.16
CA ASP A 218 7.92 9.68 -6.40
C ASP A 218 9.00 10.75 -6.10
N GLY A 219 10.24 10.32 -5.91
CA GLY A 219 11.35 11.20 -5.57
C GLY A 219 11.54 12.31 -6.60
N VAL A 220 11.62 13.59 -6.15
CA VAL A 220 11.82 14.75 -7.04
C VAL A 220 13.12 14.69 -7.84
N ASP A 221 14.08 13.91 -7.40
CA ASP A 221 15.37 13.65 -8.05
C ASP A 221 15.41 12.30 -8.78
N LEU A 222 14.25 11.61 -8.87
CA LEU A 222 14.11 10.26 -9.43
C LEU A 222 14.93 9.18 -8.68
N SER A 223 15.24 9.39 -7.40
CA SER A 223 16.04 8.44 -6.61
C SER A 223 15.23 7.31 -5.97
N ALA A 224 13.91 7.43 -5.89
CA ALA A 224 13.06 6.40 -5.34
C ALA A 224 12.99 5.16 -6.25
N GLY A 225 12.87 3.97 -5.65
CA GLY A 225 12.75 2.72 -6.40
C GLY A 225 11.49 2.68 -7.28
N GLU A 226 10.43 3.33 -6.85
CA GLU A 226 9.15 3.43 -7.54
C GLU A 226 9.28 4.26 -8.85
N ASN A 227 10.22 5.21 -8.95
CA ASN A 227 10.51 5.89 -10.21
C ASN A 227 10.98 4.90 -11.29
N GLN A 228 11.78 3.90 -10.90
CA GLN A 228 12.24 2.84 -11.81
C GLN A 228 11.08 1.91 -12.20
N LEU A 229 10.13 1.67 -11.30
CA LEU A 229 8.93 0.89 -11.60
C LEU A 229 8.16 1.47 -12.79
N PHE A 230 8.13 2.81 -12.94
CA PHE A 230 7.49 3.51 -14.05
C PHE A 230 8.42 3.76 -15.25
N GLY A 231 9.64 3.26 -15.23
CA GLY A 231 10.58 3.30 -16.35
C GLY A 231 10.09 2.52 -17.58
N THR A 232 10.81 2.67 -18.68
CA THR A 232 10.61 1.97 -19.94
C THR A 232 11.92 1.30 -20.39
N GLU A 233 11.92 0.61 -21.52
CA GLU A 233 13.15 0.08 -22.13
C GLU A 233 14.19 1.16 -22.48
N LYS A 234 13.74 2.41 -22.67
CA LYS A 234 14.59 3.54 -23.09
C LYS A 234 14.87 4.54 -21.99
N VAL A 235 13.96 4.66 -21.01
CA VAL A 235 14.03 5.63 -19.91
C VAL A 235 13.96 4.84 -18.61
N ASP A 236 15.05 4.80 -17.87
CA ASP A 236 15.16 3.97 -16.65
C ASP A 236 14.19 4.41 -15.55
N LYS A 237 13.96 5.71 -15.40
CA LYS A 237 13.17 6.28 -14.29
C LYS A 237 12.26 7.39 -14.81
N ARG A 238 11.00 7.37 -14.36
CA ARG A 238 10.03 8.43 -14.66
C ARG A 238 9.26 8.82 -13.41
N HIS A 239 8.82 10.07 -13.38
CA HIS A 239 7.78 10.50 -12.45
C HIS A 239 6.44 9.83 -12.77
N PHE A 240 5.59 9.72 -11.77
CA PHE A 240 4.22 9.20 -11.92
C PHE A 240 3.19 10.07 -11.19
N THR A 241 3.64 11.20 -10.61
CA THR A 241 2.77 12.22 -9.99
C THR A 241 3.04 13.59 -10.62
N ALA A 242 1.99 14.35 -10.82
CA ALA A 242 2.13 15.74 -11.27
C ALA A 242 2.89 16.60 -10.25
N PHE A 243 2.75 16.29 -8.97
CA PHE A 243 3.46 16.99 -7.89
C PHE A 243 4.97 16.86 -8.06
N SER A 244 5.49 15.64 -8.15
CA SER A 244 6.94 15.42 -8.25
C SER A 244 7.49 15.91 -9.58
N MET A 245 6.75 15.79 -10.68
CA MET A 245 7.14 16.39 -11.95
C MET A 245 7.26 17.92 -11.88
N GLN A 246 6.33 18.58 -11.17
CA GLN A 246 6.36 20.04 -10.97
C GLN A 246 7.56 20.48 -10.10
N HIS A 247 7.99 19.67 -9.15
CA HIS A 247 9.11 19.95 -8.23
C HIS A 247 10.40 19.22 -8.62
N ASN A 248 10.45 18.68 -9.84
CA ASN A 248 11.59 17.88 -10.33
C ASN A 248 12.92 18.60 -10.24
N THR A 249 13.94 17.89 -9.77
CA THR A 249 15.33 18.34 -9.70
C THR A 249 16.27 17.51 -10.57
N ALA A 250 15.79 16.41 -11.18
CA ALA A 250 16.59 15.60 -12.08
C ALA A 250 16.65 16.20 -13.49
N ALA A 251 17.75 15.95 -14.19
CA ALA A 251 17.89 16.35 -15.60
C ALA A 251 17.04 15.43 -16.50
N ASN A 252 16.42 16.02 -17.54
CA ASN A 252 15.65 15.29 -18.57
C ASN A 252 14.56 14.37 -17.99
N ALA A 253 13.91 14.80 -16.92
CA ALA A 253 12.83 14.03 -16.31
C ALA A 253 11.61 13.97 -17.22
N GLU A 254 10.94 12.81 -17.20
CA GLU A 254 9.68 12.56 -17.86
C GLU A 254 8.65 12.09 -16.84
N ILE A 255 7.37 12.28 -17.16
CA ILE A 255 6.26 11.67 -16.42
C ILE A 255 5.74 10.46 -17.20
N ALA A 256 5.36 9.40 -16.50
CA ALA A 256 4.71 8.24 -17.11
C ALA A 256 3.36 8.65 -17.72
N ASP A 257 2.97 7.98 -18.80
CA ASP A 257 1.68 8.20 -19.42
C ASP A 257 0.52 7.76 -18.50
N GLU A 258 -0.64 8.39 -18.67
CA GLU A 258 -1.83 8.16 -17.85
C GLU A 258 -2.30 6.71 -17.88
N GLU A 259 -2.15 6.02 -19.01
CA GLU A 259 -2.54 4.61 -19.12
C GLU A 259 -1.64 3.73 -18.25
N THR A 260 -0.33 3.94 -18.30
CA THR A 260 0.62 3.23 -17.42
C THR A 260 0.33 3.48 -15.95
N ILE A 261 0.08 4.74 -15.55
CA ILE A 261 -0.26 5.06 -14.15
C ILE A 261 -1.57 4.37 -13.75
N LYS A 262 -2.60 4.45 -14.59
CA LYS A 262 -3.91 3.83 -14.37
C LYS A 262 -3.82 2.33 -14.12
N ILE A 263 -3.09 1.59 -14.98
CA ILE A 263 -3.02 0.12 -14.90
C ILE A 263 -2.15 -0.38 -13.74
N MET A 264 -1.41 0.49 -13.08
CA MET A 264 -0.63 0.16 -11.89
C MET A 264 -1.37 0.42 -10.58
N ASN A 265 -2.59 0.98 -10.62
CA ASN A 265 -3.35 1.31 -9.42
C ASN A 265 -4.63 0.44 -9.32
N PRO A 266 -4.70 -0.49 -8.33
CA PRO A 266 -5.87 -1.36 -8.14
C PRO A 266 -7.16 -0.61 -7.84
N LEU A 267 -7.07 0.60 -7.24
CA LEU A 267 -8.24 1.39 -6.91
C LEU A 267 -9.01 1.87 -8.15
N ASN A 268 -8.33 1.92 -9.29
CA ASN A 268 -8.97 2.26 -10.58
C ASN A 268 -9.93 1.19 -11.10
N TYR A 269 -9.91 -0.01 -10.52
CA TYR A 269 -10.70 -1.15 -10.97
C TYR A 269 -11.76 -1.58 -9.96
N ILE A 270 -11.48 -1.47 -8.66
CA ILE A 270 -12.41 -1.88 -7.59
C ILE A 270 -13.69 -1.04 -7.67
N GLY A 271 -14.82 -1.73 -7.85
CA GLY A 271 -16.15 -1.10 -7.95
C GLY A 271 -16.54 -0.66 -9.35
N LYS A 272 -15.70 -0.89 -10.38
CA LYS A 272 -16.08 -0.61 -11.76
C LYS A 272 -16.92 -1.74 -12.37
N PRO A 273 -17.90 -1.42 -13.22
CA PRO A 273 -18.68 -2.42 -13.92
C PRO A 273 -17.81 -3.39 -14.72
N GLY A 274 -18.12 -4.68 -14.65
CA GLY A 274 -17.41 -5.73 -15.43
C GLY A 274 -16.09 -6.20 -14.82
N VAL A 275 -15.68 -5.68 -13.67
CA VAL A 275 -14.50 -6.18 -12.95
C VAL A 275 -14.91 -7.37 -12.08
N ASN A 276 -14.21 -8.49 -12.27
CA ASN A 276 -14.51 -9.76 -11.60
C ASN A 276 -13.54 -10.02 -10.44
N LEU A 277 -13.73 -9.33 -9.31
CA LEU A 277 -12.87 -9.45 -8.14
C LEU A 277 -12.99 -10.83 -7.45
N PRO A 278 -11.90 -11.38 -6.88
CA PRO A 278 -12.01 -12.47 -5.91
C PRO A 278 -12.82 -12.03 -4.69
N GLN A 279 -13.57 -12.98 -4.11
CA GLN A 279 -14.42 -12.66 -2.96
C GLN A 279 -13.64 -12.43 -1.67
N ASN A 280 -12.53 -13.17 -1.47
CA ASN A 280 -11.81 -13.17 -0.20
C ASN A 280 -10.48 -12.44 -0.30
N TRP A 281 -10.29 -11.50 0.63
CA TRP A 281 -9.09 -10.68 0.74
C TRP A 281 -8.58 -10.69 2.17
N ARG A 282 -7.27 -10.89 2.31
CA ARG A 282 -6.57 -10.78 3.57
C ARG A 282 -5.51 -9.69 3.43
N ILE A 283 -5.56 -8.69 4.32
CA ILE A 283 -4.64 -7.54 4.29
C ILE A 283 -4.04 -7.39 5.69
N ARG A 284 -2.72 -7.30 5.76
CA ARG A 284 -1.96 -7.13 7.00
C ARG A 284 -0.98 -5.98 6.87
N VAL A 285 -0.99 -5.07 7.82
CA VAL A 285 0.01 -3.99 7.94
C VAL A 285 0.38 -3.86 9.41
N GLY A 286 1.66 -3.96 9.73
CA GLY A 286 2.11 -3.90 11.12
C GLY A 286 1.87 -2.53 11.76
N THR A 287 1.56 -2.52 13.07
CA THR A 287 1.41 -1.24 13.80
C THR A 287 2.71 -0.45 13.91
N ASN A 288 3.84 -1.05 13.56
CA ASN A 288 5.18 -0.41 13.56
C ASN A 288 5.73 -0.24 12.15
N ASP A 289 4.87 -0.40 11.13
CA ASP A 289 5.22 -0.11 9.75
C ASP A 289 5.34 1.40 9.54
N ARG A 290 6.43 1.84 8.97
CA ARG A 290 6.75 3.25 8.65
C ARG A 290 7.26 3.41 7.23
N ASP A 291 7.28 2.33 6.47
CA ASP A 291 7.62 2.38 5.04
C ASP A 291 6.45 2.92 4.21
N THR A 292 5.23 2.75 4.73
CA THR A 292 4.00 3.31 4.15
C THR A 292 3.12 3.95 5.23
N SER A 293 2.15 4.75 4.80
CA SER A 293 1.06 5.21 5.67
C SER A 293 0.02 4.11 5.88
N LEU A 294 -0.51 3.97 7.09
CA LEU A 294 -1.67 3.10 7.37
C LEU A 294 -2.89 3.47 6.52
N ALA A 295 -2.96 4.71 6.06
CA ALA A 295 -4.03 5.19 5.18
C ALA A 295 -4.11 4.41 3.87
N VAL A 296 -2.97 4.03 3.28
CA VAL A 296 -2.93 3.31 1.98
C VAL A 296 -3.67 1.98 2.06
N SER A 297 -3.35 1.15 3.05
CA SER A 297 -4.01 -0.14 3.24
C SER A 297 -5.45 0.00 3.75
N ALA A 298 -5.74 1.02 4.58
CA ALA A 298 -7.10 1.30 5.05
C ALA A 298 -8.04 1.70 3.91
N VAL A 299 -7.56 2.50 2.95
CA VAL A 299 -8.31 2.84 1.72
C VAL A 299 -8.60 1.61 0.88
N LEU A 300 -7.57 0.78 0.64
CA LEU A 300 -7.75 -0.48 -0.11
C LEU A 300 -8.81 -1.37 0.56
N ALA A 301 -8.69 -1.60 1.86
CA ALA A 301 -9.63 -2.43 2.63
C ALA A 301 -11.05 -1.88 2.59
N ALA A 302 -11.23 -0.57 2.85
CA ALA A 302 -12.54 0.07 2.83
C ALA A 302 -13.17 0.02 1.44
N LYS A 303 -12.40 0.26 0.37
CA LYS A 303 -12.91 0.22 -1.01
C LYS A 303 -13.38 -1.17 -1.41
N LEU A 304 -12.63 -2.21 -1.04
CA LEU A 304 -13.01 -3.61 -1.24
C LEU A 304 -14.29 -3.97 -0.47
N GLN A 305 -14.37 -3.61 0.82
CA GLN A 305 -15.54 -3.83 1.66
C GLN A 305 -16.78 -3.12 1.10
N ASN A 306 -16.62 -1.88 0.65
CA ASN A 306 -17.73 -1.11 0.04
C ASN A 306 -18.21 -1.72 -1.29
N ASN A 307 -17.36 -2.49 -1.96
CA ASN A 307 -17.71 -3.24 -3.16
C ASN A 307 -18.25 -4.66 -2.86
N GLY A 308 -18.42 -5.03 -1.60
CA GLY A 308 -19.01 -6.31 -1.18
C GLY A 308 -18.04 -7.47 -1.05
N GLN A 309 -16.72 -7.24 -1.11
CA GLN A 309 -15.73 -8.26 -0.82
C GLN A 309 -15.65 -8.56 0.68
N THR A 310 -15.32 -9.81 1.01
CA THR A 310 -14.98 -10.24 2.35
C THR A 310 -13.52 -9.87 2.59
N VAL A 311 -13.28 -8.93 3.51
CA VAL A 311 -11.93 -8.41 3.78
C VAL A 311 -11.56 -8.67 5.23
N ASP A 312 -10.57 -9.51 5.45
CA ASP A 312 -9.90 -9.67 6.73
C ASP A 312 -8.72 -8.68 6.80
N TYR A 313 -8.97 -7.52 7.39
CA TYR A 313 -7.98 -6.46 7.56
C TYR A 313 -7.57 -6.33 9.02
N ALA A 314 -6.27 -6.44 9.29
CA ALA A 314 -5.73 -6.30 10.63
C ALA A 314 -4.39 -5.55 10.65
N LEU A 315 -4.10 -4.93 11.79
CA LEU A 315 -2.85 -4.27 12.10
C LEU A 315 -2.10 -5.08 13.19
N PRO A 316 -1.29 -6.09 12.82
CA PRO A 316 -0.52 -6.89 13.78
C PRO A 316 0.36 -6.01 14.66
N TRP A 317 0.33 -6.27 15.98
CA TRP A 317 0.98 -5.43 16.97
C TRP A 317 2.50 -5.54 16.93
N ASP A 318 3.19 -4.39 16.98
CA ASP A 318 4.66 -4.24 16.96
C ASP A 318 5.36 -4.87 15.76
N VAL A 319 4.63 -5.32 14.76
CA VAL A 319 5.20 -5.77 13.49
C VAL A 319 5.58 -4.55 12.65
N GLY A 320 6.78 -4.57 12.06
CA GLY A 320 7.26 -3.57 11.13
C GLY A 320 6.83 -3.88 9.68
N HIS A 321 7.55 -3.31 8.72
CA HIS A 321 7.33 -3.57 7.29
C HIS A 321 7.83 -4.97 6.93
N GLY A 322 6.92 -5.93 6.78
CA GLY A 322 7.25 -7.35 6.55
C GLY A 322 6.00 -8.20 6.30
N GLY A 323 6.23 -9.48 6.06
CA GLY A 323 5.16 -10.44 5.78
C GLY A 323 5.49 -11.84 6.25
N ASP A 324 4.61 -12.79 5.93
CA ASP A 324 4.77 -14.22 6.17
C ASP A 324 4.99 -14.61 7.65
N TYR A 325 4.59 -13.74 8.58
CA TYR A 325 4.73 -13.97 10.03
C TYR A 325 3.56 -14.74 10.63
N ASP A 326 2.50 -14.99 9.89
CA ASP A 326 1.27 -15.68 10.30
C ASP A 326 0.72 -16.58 9.16
N LEU A 327 1.61 -17.31 8.49
CA LEU A 327 1.23 -18.23 7.40
C LEU A 327 0.32 -19.37 7.87
N ASP A 328 0.45 -19.81 9.11
CA ASP A 328 -0.43 -20.83 9.71
C ASP A 328 -1.90 -20.38 9.77
N ASP A 329 -2.15 -19.06 9.80
CA ASP A 329 -3.50 -18.50 9.72
C ASP A 329 -4.00 -18.37 8.27
N LEU A 330 -3.11 -18.49 7.28
CA LEU A 330 -3.44 -18.36 5.86
C LEU A 330 -3.78 -19.71 5.24
N PHE A 331 -3.13 -20.78 5.69
CA PHE A 331 -3.25 -22.15 5.17
C PHE A 331 -3.83 -23.10 6.21
#